data_3b618de57b0546cf51a929ccaf6d81fc
#
_entry.id   3b618de57b0546cf51a929ccaf6d81fc
#
_cell.length_a   1.000
_cell.length_b   1.000
_cell.length_c   1.000
_cell.angle_alpha   90.00
_cell.angle_beta   90.00
_cell.angle_gamma   90.00
#
_symmetry.space_group_name_H-M   'P 1'
#
loop_
_entity.id
_entity.type
_entity.pdbx_description
1 polymer ?
#
loop_
_entity_poly.entity_id
_entity_poly.type
_entity_poly.pdbx_seq_one_letter_code
_entity_poly.pdbx_strand_id
1 'polypeptide(L)'
;MNEPTLRKWHRYVGVALSPLVLLQAVSGLFLSYEWMTGLHTAAGQLLPDAPPFIQFWDWLFVGIHYGGGELGGLYHAVLGLGLVGLAASGLWIFLKIRARTKKR
;
A
#
# COMPACT_ATOMS: atom_id res chain seq x y z
N MET A 1 -1.57 22.39 14.26
CA MET A 1 -0.21 22.14 13.72
C MET A 1 0.06 23.14 12.59
N ASN A 2 1.21 23.81 12.62
CA ASN A 2 1.53 24.77 11.55
C ASN A 2 2.03 24.04 10.30
N GLU A 3 2.05 24.76 9.16
CA GLU A 3 2.42 24.17 7.88
C GLU A 3 3.83 23.58 7.84
N PRO A 4 4.90 24.29 8.31
CA PRO A 4 6.25 23.71 8.30
C PRO A 4 6.36 22.41 9.09
N THR A 5 5.72 22.32 10.24
CA THR A 5 5.69 21.11 11.06
C THR A 5 4.95 20.00 10.35
N LEU A 6 3.81 20.32 9.72
CA LEU A 6 3.02 19.35 8.97
C LEU A 6 3.82 18.77 7.79
N ARG A 7 4.54 19.62 7.05
CA ARG A 7 5.40 19.18 5.94
C ARG A 7 6.51 18.25 6.42
N LYS A 8 7.12 18.57 7.57
CA LYS A 8 8.17 17.75 8.17
C LYS A 8 7.64 16.35 8.50
N TRP A 9 6.50 16.28 9.19
CA TRP A 9 5.89 15.00 9.55
C TRP A 9 5.43 14.22 8.33
N HIS A 10 4.81 14.90 7.36
CA HIS A 10 4.40 14.28 6.10
C HIS A 10 5.59 13.62 5.40
N ARG A 11 6.71 14.32 5.33
CA ARG A 11 7.92 13.80 4.68
C ARG A 11 8.49 12.60 5.44
N TYR A 12 8.60 12.67 6.76
CA TYR A 12 9.16 11.59 7.56
C TYR A 12 8.27 10.33 7.48
N VAL A 13 6.98 10.50 7.65
CA VAL A 13 6.04 9.40 7.57
C VAL A 13 6.05 8.80 6.15
N GLY A 14 6.09 9.65 5.13
CA GLY A 14 6.15 9.20 3.74
C GLY A 14 7.39 8.35 3.45
N VAL A 15 8.57 8.82 3.88
CA VAL A 15 9.81 8.07 3.69
C VAL A 15 9.76 6.75 4.47
N ALA A 16 9.29 6.78 5.71
CA ALA A 16 9.20 5.57 6.54
C ALA A 16 8.24 4.53 5.96
N LEU A 17 7.11 4.97 5.39
CA LEU A 17 6.13 4.07 4.82
C LEU A 17 6.43 3.64 3.39
N SER A 18 7.30 4.35 2.67
CA SER A 18 7.58 4.07 1.25
C SER A 18 7.94 2.61 0.97
N PRO A 19 8.87 1.97 1.71
CA PRO A 19 9.19 0.58 1.44
C PRO A 19 7.98 -0.35 1.61
N LEU A 20 7.17 -0.10 2.64
CA LEU A 20 5.98 -0.90 2.91
C LEU A 20 4.92 -0.71 1.83
N VAL A 21 4.71 0.54 1.39
CA VAL A 21 3.77 0.85 0.31
C VAL A 21 4.21 0.20 -0.99
N LEU A 22 5.52 0.23 -1.31
CA LEU A 22 6.04 -0.42 -2.51
C LEU A 22 5.85 -1.92 -2.47
N LEU A 23 6.14 -2.56 -1.33
CA LEU A 23 5.90 -3.99 -1.17
C LEU A 23 4.42 -4.34 -1.34
N GLN A 24 3.55 -3.53 -0.74
CA GLN A 24 2.11 -3.73 -0.83
C GLN A 24 1.61 -3.54 -2.27
N ALA A 25 2.09 -2.52 -2.96
CA ALA A 25 1.69 -2.25 -4.34
C ALA A 25 2.17 -3.34 -5.30
N VAL A 26 3.44 -3.74 -5.20
CA VAL A 26 4.00 -4.78 -6.08
C VAL A 26 3.30 -6.12 -5.85
N SER A 27 3.12 -6.51 -4.58
CA SER A 27 2.42 -7.75 -4.27
C SER A 27 0.97 -7.73 -4.75
N GLY A 28 0.29 -6.59 -4.59
CA GLY A 28 -1.09 -6.42 -5.07
C GLY A 28 -1.19 -6.51 -6.58
N LEU A 29 -0.23 -5.95 -7.32
CA LEU A 29 -0.19 -6.05 -8.78
C LEU A 29 -0.01 -7.50 -9.24
N PHE A 30 0.86 -8.26 -8.58
CA PHE A 30 1.06 -9.66 -8.90
C PHE A 30 -0.23 -10.47 -8.64
N LEU A 31 -0.87 -10.27 -7.51
CA LEU A 31 -2.11 -10.96 -7.17
C LEU A 31 -3.24 -10.58 -8.14
N SER A 32 -3.30 -9.31 -8.56
CA SER A 32 -4.25 -8.86 -9.57
C SER A 32 -4.03 -9.57 -10.91
N TYR A 33 -2.78 -9.74 -11.31
CA TYR A 33 -2.43 -10.49 -12.51
C TYR A 33 -2.94 -11.93 -12.44
N GLU A 34 -2.74 -12.60 -11.30
CA GLU A 34 -3.23 -13.97 -11.11
C GLU A 34 -4.77 -14.04 -11.24
N TRP A 35 -5.47 -13.08 -10.64
CA TRP A 35 -6.94 -13.00 -10.75
C TRP A 35 -7.39 -12.78 -12.18
N MET A 36 -6.75 -11.86 -12.88
CA MET A 36 -7.13 -11.50 -14.26
C MET A 36 -6.86 -12.63 -15.25
N THR A 37 -5.88 -13.49 -14.99
CA THR A 37 -5.54 -14.61 -15.86
C THR A 37 -6.27 -15.90 -15.50
N GLY A 38 -7.18 -15.86 -14.52
CA GLY A 38 -7.99 -17.02 -14.15
C GLY A 38 -7.24 -18.10 -13.39
N LEU A 39 -6.16 -17.75 -12.73
CA LEU A 39 -5.37 -18.70 -11.93
C LEU A 39 -5.97 -18.99 -10.57
N HIS A 40 -7.04 -18.28 -10.19
CA HIS A 40 -7.71 -18.48 -8.91
C HIS A 40 -9.07 -19.10 -9.08
N THR A 41 -9.50 -19.89 -8.06
CA THR A 41 -10.86 -20.42 -7.96
C THR A 41 -11.84 -19.30 -7.57
N ALA A 42 -13.14 -19.59 -7.65
CA ALA A 42 -14.17 -18.67 -7.17
C ALA A 42 -14.03 -18.36 -5.68
N ALA A 43 -13.42 -19.25 -4.89
CA ALA A 43 -13.16 -19.03 -3.47
C ALA A 43 -11.88 -18.21 -3.21
N GLY A 44 -11.19 -17.78 -4.25
CA GLY A 44 -9.99 -16.95 -4.13
C GLY A 44 -8.70 -17.72 -3.86
N GLN A 45 -8.71 -19.03 -4.05
CA GLN A 45 -7.52 -19.86 -3.88
C GLN A 45 -6.84 -20.14 -5.22
N LEU A 46 -5.52 -20.24 -5.21
CA LEU A 46 -4.77 -20.61 -6.40
C LEU A 46 -5.21 -22.00 -6.89
N LEU A 47 -5.31 -22.17 -8.21
CA LEU A 47 -5.68 -23.45 -8.80
C LEU A 47 -4.60 -24.50 -8.46
N PRO A 48 -5.01 -25.75 -8.12
CA PRO A 48 -4.07 -26.81 -7.74
C PRO A 48 -3.09 -27.19 -8.86
N ASP A 49 -3.50 -27.00 -10.12
CA ASP A 49 -2.69 -27.34 -11.30
C ASP A 49 -1.86 -26.17 -11.81
N ALA A 50 -1.78 -25.07 -11.06
CA ALA A 50 -0.92 -23.94 -11.43
C ALA A 50 0.54 -24.39 -11.49
N PRO A 51 1.35 -23.81 -12.42
CA PRO A 51 2.78 -24.17 -12.50
C PRO A 51 3.51 -23.94 -11.19
N PRO A 52 4.52 -24.78 -10.84
CA PRO A 52 5.27 -24.62 -9.60
C PRO A 52 5.90 -23.24 -9.42
N PHE A 53 6.33 -22.61 -10.51
CA PHE A 53 6.84 -21.25 -10.49
C PHE A 53 5.79 -20.26 -9.96
N ILE A 54 4.56 -20.38 -10.45
CA ILE A 54 3.45 -19.53 -9.99
C ILE A 54 3.09 -19.84 -8.54
N GLN A 55 3.09 -21.11 -8.14
CA GLN A 55 2.80 -21.49 -6.77
C GLN A 55 3.78 -20.85 -5.78
N PHE A 56 5.08 -20.84 -6.13
CA PHE A 56 6.11 -20.21 -5.29
C PHE A 56 5.86 -18.69 -5.16
N TRP A 57 5.65 -18.01 -6.27
CA TRP A 57 5.44 -16.56 -6.25
C TRP A 57 4.13 -16.17 -5.60
N ASP A 58 3.08 -16.97 -5.78
CA ASP A 58 1.81 -16.76 -5.08
C ASP A 58 2.01 -16.84 -3.57
N TRP A 59 2.67 -17.89 -3.09
CA TRP A 59 2.95 -18.04 -1.66
C TRP A 59 3.71 -16.83 -1.11
N LEU A 60 4.75 -16.40 -1.81
CA LEU A 60 5.57 -15.27 -1.39
C LEU A 60 4.78 -13.97 -1.35
N PHE A 61 4.06 -13.66 -2.42
CA PHE A 61 3.34 -12.39 -2.53
C PHE A 61 2.09 -12.35 -1.66
N VAL A 62 1.42 -13.46 -1.44
CA VAL A 62 0.31 -13.54 -0.47
C VAL A 62 0.84 -13.24 0.94
N GLY A 63 1.99 -13.84 1.30
CA GLY A 63 2.62 -13.56 2.58
C GLY A 63 2.97 -12.09 2.77
N ILE A 64 3.57 -11.47 1.75
CA ILE A 64 3.93 -10.05 1.78
C ILE A 64 2.66 -9.18 1.85
N HIS A 65 1.69 -9.46 1.00
CA HIS A 65 0.50 -8.62 0.86
C HIS A 65 -0.37 -8.62 2.12
N TYR A 66 -0.53 -9.78 2.76
CA TYR A 66 -1.38 -9.94 3.94
C TYR A 66 -0.61 -9.88 5.25
N GLY A 67 0.70 -9.73 5.23
CA GLY A 67 1.50 -9.53 6.44
C GLY A 67 1.87 -10.80 7.20
N GLY A 68 1.64 -11.98 6.63
CA GLY A 68 2.18 -13.22 7.12
C GLY A 68 1.63 -13.73 8.45
N GLY A 69 0.32 -13.72 8.69
CA GLY A 69 -0.28 -14.36 9.85
C GLY A 69 -1.08 -13.43 10.76
N GLU A 70 -1.06 -13.72 12.06
CA GLU A 70 -1.90 -13.00 13.04
C GLU A 70 -1.60 -11.50 13.11
N LEU A 71 -0.36 -11.10 12.86
CA LEU A 71 0.02 -9.70 12.87
C LEU A 71 -0.37 -8.97 11.58
N GLY A 72 -0.92 -9.69 10.60
CA GLY A 72 -1.33 -9.09 9.32
C GLY A 72 -2.37 -7.99 9.48
N GLY A 73 -3.34 -8.18 10.39
CA GLY A 73 -4.35 -7.18 10.68
C GLY A 73 -3.75 -5.89 11.22
N LEU A 74 -2.80 -6.01 12.15
CA LEU A 74 -2.09 -4.85 12.70
C LEU A 74 -1.26 -4.15 11.62
N TYR A 75 -0.54 -4.91 10.79
CA TYR A 75 0.23 -4.39 9.67
C TYR A 75 -0.65 -3.56 8.74
N HIS A 76 -1.81 -4.11 8.33
CA HIS A 76 -2.74 -3.42 7.45
C HIS A 76 -3.34 -2.17 8.12
N ALA A 77 -3.65 -2.25 9.41
CA ALA A 77 -4.20 -1.11 10.15
C ALA A 77 -3.19 0.04 10.20
N VAL A 78 -1.94 -0.25 10.54
CA VAL A 78 -0.87 0.75 10.60
C VAL A 78 -0.63 1.36 9.22
N LEU A 79 -0.52 0.51 8.20
CA LEU A 79 -0.30 0.97 6.83
C LEU A 79 -1.47 1.82 6.34
N GLY A 80 -2.70 1.38 6.59
CA GLY A 80 -3.91 2.12 6.20
C GLY A 80 -4.02 3.48 6.87
N LEU A 81 -3.80 3.53 8.19
CA LEU A 81 -3.81 4.79 8.92
C LEU A 81 -2.72 5.74 8.44
N GLY A 82 -1.53 5.20 8.18
CA GLY A 82 -0.43 5.99 7.63
C GLY A 82 -0.77 6.57 6.26
N LEU A 83 -1.37 5.77 5.37
CA LEU A 83 -1.76 6.23 4.04
C LEU A 83 -2.86 7.29 4.11
N VAL A 84 -3.87 7.13 4.98
CA VAL A 84 -4.91 8.14 5.18
C VAL A 84 -4.28 9.44 5.68
N GLY A 85 -3.37 9.36 6.65
CA GLY A 85 -2.66 10.53 7.16
C GLY A 85 -1.82 11.22 6.09
N LEU A 86 -1.11 10.44 5.26
CA LEU A 86 -0.32 10.99 4.16
C LEU A 86 -1.20 11.66 3.11
N ALA A 87 -2.31 11.04 2.75
CA ALA A 87 -3.23 11.61 1.76
C ALA A 87 -3.86 12.91 2.29
N ALA A 88 -4.33 12.89 3.53
CA ALA A 88 -4.94 14.07 4.15
C ALA A 88 -3.93 15.22 4.30
N SER A 89 -2.72 14.93 4.79
CA SER A 89 -1.69 15.95 4.97
C SER A 89 -1.18 16.48 3.64
N GLY A 90 -1.01 15.61 2.64
CA GLY A 90 -0.60 16.03 1.30
C GLY A 90 -1.62 16.96 0.65
N LEU A 91 -2.90 16.61 0.76
CA LEU A 91 -3.98 17.46 0.25
C LEU A 91 -4.01 18.81 0.96
N TRP A 92 -3.88 18.82 2.29
CA TRP A 92 -3.84 20.05 3.07
C TRP A 92 -2.69 20.95 2.63
N ILE A 93 -1.48 20.38 2.48
CA ILE A 93 -0.29 21.10 2.02
C ILE A 93 -0.55 21.70 0.62
N PHE A 94 -1.11 20.88 -0.28
CA PHE A 94 -1.43 21.32 -1.63
C PHE A 94 -2.38 22.53 -1.61
N LEU A 95 -3.44 22.48 -0.81
CA LEU A 95 -4.41 23.57 -0.72
C LEU A 95 -3.77 24.84 -0.14
N LYS A 96 -2.87 24.70 0.82
CA LYS A 96 -2.14 25.86 1.38
C LYS A 96 -1.21 26.50 0.34
N ILE A 97 -0.50 25.69 -0.43
CA ILE A 97 0.36 26.22 -1.51
C ILE A 97 -0.48 26.91 -2.55
N ARG A 98 -1.59 26.30 -2.97
CA ARG A 98 -2.47 26.89 -3.98
C ARG A 98 -3.06 28.22 -3.51
N ALA A 99 -3.47 28.32 -2.26
CA ALA A 99 -4.00 29.55 -1.68
C ALA A 99 -2.96 30.68 -1.71
N ARG A 100 -1.70 30.37 -1.38
CA ARG A 100 -0.61 31.37 -1.46
C ARG A 100 -0.34 31.81 -2.88
N THR A 101 -0.34 30.89 -3.83
CA THR A 101 -0.11 31.19 -5.25
C THR A 101 -1.21 32.12 -5.79
N LYS A 102 -2.46 31.90 -5.40
CA LYS A 102 -3.58 32.77 -5.83
C LYS A 102 -3.48 34.19 -5.30
N LYS A 103 -2.84 34.39 -4.13
CA LYS A 103 -2.68 35.71 -3.53
C LYS A 103 -1.57 36.54 -4.18
N ARG A 104 -0.75 35.94 -5.00
CA ARG A 104 0.31 36.60 -5.74
C ARG A 104 -0.23 36.99 -7.13
#